data_322a5ef92fe2d5ce9410d9f6ceda1489
#
_entry.id   322a5ef92fe2d5ce9410d9f6ceda1489
#
_cell.length_a   1.000
_cell.length_b   1.000
_cell.length_c   1.000
_cell.angle_alpha   90.00
_cell.angle_beta   90.00
_cell.angle_gamma   90.00
#
_symmetry.space_group_name_H-M   'P 1'
#
loop_
_entity.id
_entity.type
_entity.pdbx_description
1 polymer ?
#
loop_
_entity_poly.entity_id
_entity_poly.type
_entity_poly.pdbx_seq_one_letter_code
_entity_poly.pdbx_strand_id
1 'polypeptide(L)'
;MTAECLCGGVRIEISGKLGPVVYCHCSRCRKASGTAFGANADVRRKYWTLAAGADLLREFESSPGVFRAFCGRCGSPIYSRRAANPDTVRVRLGILNDDPARRSLAHFWVGSKAPWFEITDDLPQLAQGPTEHEHELASRIKAR
;
A
#
# COMPACT_ATOMS: atom_id res chain seq x y z
N MET A 1 3.23 -15.85 -2.16
CA MET A 1 3.90 -14.74 -1.43
C MET A 1 3.25 -14.61 -0.07
N THR A 2 4.05 -14.40 0.95
CA THR A 2 3.58 -14.27 2.33
C THR A 2 3.90 -12.88 2.88
N ALA A 3 3.12 -12.45 3.86
CA ALA A 3 3.33 -11.21 4.59
C ALA A 3 2.96 -11.39 6.05
N GLU A 4 3.66 -10.72 6.95
CA GLU A 4 3.34 -10.76 8.38
C GLU A 4 3.67 -9.46 9.09
N CYS A 5 3.00 -9.24 10.22
CA CYS A 5 3.31 -8.11 11.09
C CYS A 5 4.58 -8.38 11.93
N LEU A 6 5.14 -7.34 12.53
CA LEU A 6 6.38 -7.43 13.31
C LEU A 6 6.37 -8.53 14.38
N CYS A 7 5.23 -8.80 15.03
CA CYS A 7 5.12 -9.85 16.04
C CYS A 7 4.72 -11.22 15.48
N GLY A 8 4.57 -11.37 14.16
CA GLY A 8 4.16 -12.61 13.49
C GLY A 8 2.70 -13.04 13.74
N GLY A 9 1.94 -12.28 14.55
CA GLY A 9 0.57 -12.66 14.92
C GLY A 9 -0.45 -12.51 13.80
N VAL A 10 -0.31 -11.48 12.95
CA VAL A 10 -1.12 -11.33 11.74
C VAL A 10 -0.33 -11.83 10.56
N ARG A 11 -0.87 -12.81 9.83
CA ARG A 11 -0.26 -13.40 8.63
C ARG A 11 -1.21 -13.39 7.46
N ILE A 12 -0.66 -13.09 6.28
CA ILE A 12 -1.38 -12.97 5.02
C ILE A 12 -0.73 -13.84 3.97
N GLU A 13 -1.54 -14.44 3.14
CA GLU A 13 -1.13 -15.13 1.91
C GLU A 13 -1.66 -14.39 0.69
N ILE A 14 -0.80 -14.22 -0.30
CA ILE A 14 -1.12 -13.61 -1.60
C ILE A 14 -0.82 -14.63 -2.67
N SER A 15 -1.87 -15.20 -3.27
CA SER A 15 -1.77 -16.27 -4.28
C SER A 15 -1.57 -15.76 -5.71
N GLY A 16 -1.78 -14.46 -5.95
CA GLY A 16 -1.65 -13.83 -7.27
C GLY A 16 -0.46 -12.87 -7.37
N LYS A 17 -0.34 -12.26 -8.53
CA LYS A 17 0.65 -11.19 -8.76
C LYS A 17 0.19 -9.90 -8.07
N LEU A 18 1.13 -9.16 -7.51
CA LEU A 18 0.87 -7.79 -7.07
C LEU A 18 0.52 -6.91 -8.27
N GLY A 19 -0.39 -6.01 -8.07
CA GLY A 19 -0.67 -4.91 -8.96
C GLY A 19 0.41 -3.83 -8.91
N PRO A 20 0.08 -2.61 -9.34
CA PRO A 20 1.00 -1.48 -9.29
C PRO A 20 1.52 -1.22 -7.87
N VAL A 21 2.83 -0.99 -7.78
CA VAL A 21 3.48 -0.48 -6.58
C VAL A 21 3.61 1.03 -6.72
N VAL A 22 3.30 1.77 -5.67
CA VAL A 22 3.44 3.22 -5.63
C VAL A 22 3.95 3.70 -4.27
N TYR A 23 4.70 4.80 -4.30
CA TYR A 23 5.09 5.55 -3.11
C TYR A 23 4.16 6.75 -2.93
N CYS A 24 3.38 6.75 -1.86
CA CYS A 24 2.39 7.80 -1.59
C CYS A 24 2.89 8.75 -0.50
N HIS A 25 3.11 10.01 -0.86
CA HIS A 25 3.62 11.06 0.03
C HIS A 25 2.54 11.87 0.76
N CYS A 26 1.26 11.55 0.59
CA CYS A 26 0.20 12.29 1.29
C CYS A 26 0.35 12.18 2.81
N SER A 27 -0.11 13.20 3.54
CA SER A 27 0.02 13.27 5.01
C SER A 27 -0.55 12.05 5.72
N ARG A 28 -1.66 11.49 5.22
CA ARG A 28 -2.29 10.28 5.79
C ARG A 28 -1.42 9.04 5.62
N CYS A 29 -0.81 8.85 4.46
CA CYS A 29 0.09 7.71 4.23
C CYS A 29 1.36 7.84 5.07
N ARG A 30 1.95 9.03 5.15
CA ARG A 30 3.10 9.29 6.00
C ARG A 30 2.82 8.99 7.48
N LYS A 31 1.72 9.52 8.01
CA LYS A 31 1.31 9.30 9.42
C LYS A 31 0.99 7.83 9.70
N ALA A 32 0.36 7.14 8.74
CA ALA A 32 0.00 5.73 8.92
C ALA A 32 1.18 4.76 8.79
N SER A 33 2.28 5.16 8.18
CA SER A 33 3.49 4.35 8.02
C SER A 33 4.63 4.78 8.93
N GLY A 34 4.58 5.99 9.51
CA GLY A 34 5.68 6.55 10.30
C GLY A 34 6.93 6.86 9.48
N THR A 35 6.79 7.05 8.15
CA THR A 35 7.89 7.29 7.20
C THR A 35 7.59 8.45 6.26
N ALA A 36 8.52 8.77 5.37
CA ALA A 36 8.36 9.82 4.36
C ALA A 36 7.23 9.55 3.36
N PHE A 37 6.86 8.29 3.15
CA PHE A 37 5.80 7.85 2.24
C PHE A 37 5.26 6.47 2.65
N GLY A 38 4.07 6.12 2.18
CA GLY A 38 3.58 4.75 2.27
C GLY A 38 3.94 3.97 1.00
N ALA A 39 4.71 2.89 1.13
CA ALA A 39 4.96 1.95 0.04
C ALA A 39 3.82 0.94 -0.04
N ASN A 40 3.07 0.96 -1.14
CA ASN A 40 1.83 0.21 -1.28
C ASN A 40 1.78 -0.56 -2.60
N ALA A 41 1.21 -1.76 -2.56
CA ALA A 41 0.89 -2.54 -3.75
C ALA A 41 -0.60 -2.90 -3.77
N ASP A 42 -1.23 -2.76 -4.92
CA ASP A 42 -2.60 -3.21 -5.10
C ASP A 42 -2.63 -4.75 -5.20
N VAL A 43 -3.58 -5.37 -4.52
CA VAL A 43 -3.85 -6.82 -4.58
C VAL A 43 -5.34 -7.02 -4.82
N ARG A 44 -5.70 -7.83 -5.82
CA ARG A 44 -7.09 -8.24 -5.99
C ARG A 44 -7.56 -9.02 -4.77
N ARG A 45 -8.71 -8.65 -4.20
CA ARG A 45 -9.25 -9.24 -2.97
C ARG A 45 -9.33 -10.77 -3.01
N LYS A 46 -9.63 -11.33 -4.16
CA LYS A 46 -9.70 -12.78 -4.39
C LYS A 46 -8.36 -13.52 -4.26
N TYR A 47 -7.24 -12.80 -4.31
CA TYR A 47 -5.88 -13.36 -4.15
C TYR A 47 -5.27 -13.05 -2.79
N TRP A 48 -6.02 -12.41 -1.90
CA TRP A 48 -5.59 -12.03 -0.58
C TRP A 48 -6.34 -12.87 0.47
N THR A 49 -5.63 -13.54 1.34
CA THR A 49 -6.20 -14.34 2.43
C THR A 49 -5.54 -13.98 3.76
N LEU A 50 -6.36 -13.74 4.78
CA LEU A 50 -5.88 -13.63 6.15
C LEU A 50 -5.66 -15.05 6.69
N ALA A 51 -4.40 -15.48 6.75
CA ALA A 51 -4.04 -16.84 7.18
C ALA A 51 -4.05 -16.99 8.69
N ALA A 52 -3.79 -15.91 9.44
CA ALA A 52 -3.86 -15.92 10.91
C ALA A 52 -4.04 -14.49 11.47
N GLY A 53 -4.51 -14.40 12.72
CA GLY A 53 -4.55 -13.16 13.48
C GLY A 53 -5.78 -12.30 13.23
N ALA A 54 -6.92 -12.91 12.89
CA ALA A 54 -8.19 -12.19 12.74
C ALA A 54 -8.59 -11.43 14.02
N ASP A 55 -8.30 -12.00 15.18
CA ASP A 55 -8.52 -11.41 16.49
C ASP A 55 -7.59 -10.24 16.81
N LEU A 56 -6.44 -10.17 16.14
CA LEU A 56 -5.44 -9.10 16.30
C LEU A 56 -5.60 -7.98 15.28
N LEU A 57 -6.31 -8.22 14.17
CA LEU A 57 -6.48 -7.23 13.12
C LEU A 57 -7.46 -6.15 13.58
N ARG A 58 -7.06 -4.90 13.43
CA ARG A 58 -7.86 -3.71 13.71
C ARG A 58 -7.94 -2.83 12.48
N GLU A 59 -9.05 -2.14 12.31
CA GLU A 59 -9.22 -1.15 11.25
C GLU A 59 -9.56 0.23 11.83
N PHE A 60 -9.00 1.25 11.22
CA PHE A 60 -9.31 2.66 11.49
C PHE A 60 -9.78 3.32 10.20
N GLU A 61 -10.93 3.97 10.22
CA GLU A 61 -11.43 4.77 9.11
C GLU A 61 -10.70 6.12 9.09
N SER A 62 -9.70 6.23 8.22
CA SER A 62 -8.81 7.40 8.13
C SER A 62 -9.40 8.58 7.35
N SER A 63 -10.42 8.33 6.56
CA SER A 63 -11.29 9.27 5.86
C SER A 63 -12.52 8.51 5.37
N PRO A 64 -13.64 9.19 5.04
CA PRO A 64 -14.87 8.51 4.63
C PRO A 64 -14.63 7.42 3.61
N GLY A 65 -14.99 6.18 3.96
CA GLY A 65 -14.84 4.99 3.13
C GLY A 65 -13.41 4.49 2.93
N VAL A 66 -12.39 5.02 3.64
CA VAL A 66 -11.00 4.56 3.55
C VAL A 66 -10.54 3.98 4.88
N PHE A 67 -10.39 2.67 4.93
CA PHE A 67 -10.00 1.91 6.10
C PHE A 67 -8.53 1.51 6.03
N ARG A 68 -7.83 1.61 7.16
CA ARG A 68 -6.44 1.19 7.34
C ARG A 68 -6.38 0.12 8.40
N ALA A 69 -5.89 -1.04 7.99
CA ALA A 69 -5.73 -2.18 8.87
C ALA A 69 -4.33 -2.20 9.48
N PHE A 70 -4.26 -2.57 10.74
CA PHE A 70 -3.02 -2.71 11.50
C PHE A 70 -3.14 -3.84 12.53
N CYS A 71 -2.01 -4.36 12.98
CA CYS A 71 -1.97 -5.33 14.06
C CYS A 71 -2.22 -4.62 15.40
N GLY A 72 -3.25 -5.02 16.13
CA GLY A 72 -3.59 -4.43 17.44
C GLY A 72 -2.58 -4.76 18.55
N ARG A 73 -1.69 -5.74 18.34
CA ARG A 73 -0.64 -6.11 19.30
C ARG A 73 0.65 -5.31 19.10
N CYS A 74 1.15 -5.20 17.87
CA CYS A 74 2.44 -4.57 17.60
C CYS A 74 2.36 -3.27 16.79
N GLY A 75 1.16 -2.85 16.35
CA GLY A 75 0.96 -1.62 15.61
C GLY A 75 1.39 -1.67 14.13
N SER A 76 1.93 -2.78 13.62
CA SER A 76 2.35 -2.88 12.23
C SER A 76 1.21 -2.58 11.28
N PRO A 77 1.37 -1.63 10.33
CA PRO A 77 0.38 -1.36 9.30
C PRO A 77 0.34 -2.53 8.30
N ILE A 78 -0.85 -3.03 7.98
CA ILE A 78 -1.04 -4.23 7.16
C ILE A 78 -1.50 -3.87 5.75
N TYR A 79 -2.69 -3.28 5.62
CA TYR A 79 -3.25 -2.86 4.34
C TYR A 79 -4.14 -1.63 4.49
N SER A 80 -4.58 -1.11 3.38
CA SER A 80 -5.75 -0.22 3.33
C SER A 80 -6.74 -0.71 2.28
N ARG A 81 -8.02 -0.41 2.48
CA ARG A 81 -9.10 -0.70 1.54
C ARG A 81 -10.01 0.50 1.38
N ARG A 82 -10.73 0.54 0.28
CA ARG A 82 -11.75 1.57 0.02
C ARG A 82 -13.11 0.90 -0.13
N ALA A 83 -14.13 1.45 0.51
CA ALA A 83 -15.50 0.97 0.35
C ALA A 83 -15.99 1.06 -1.11
N ALA A 84 -15.57 2.10 -1.83
CA ALA A 84 -15.89 2.29 -3.25
C ALA A 84 -15.19 1.30 -4.20
N ASN A 85 -14.17 0.55 -3.72
CA ASN A 85 -13.47 -0.46 -4.52
C ASN A 85 -13.19 -1.71 -3.66
N PRO A 86 -14.24 -2.52 -3.37
CA PRO A 86 -14.13 -3.66 -2.45
C PRO A 86 -13.26 -4.80 -3.00
N ASP A 87 -13.05 -4.85 -4.31
CA ASP A 87 -12.29 -5.91 -4.98
C ASP A 87 -10.77 -5.73 -4.89
N THR A 88 -10.30 -4.65 -4.26
CA THR A 88 -8.87 -4.35 -4.15
C THR A 88 -8.50 -3.96 -2.73
N VAL A 89 -7.41 -4.53 -2.24
CA VAL A 89 -6.72 -4.07 -1.03
C VAL A 89 -5.34 -3.54 -1.41
N ARG A 90 -4.83 -2.57 -0.65
CA ARG A 90 -3.48 -2.03 -0.80
C ARG A 90 -2.61 -2.52 0.34
N VAL A 91 -1.80 -3.54 0.06
CA VAL A 91 -0.90 -4.13 1.04
C VAL A 91 0.32 -3.24 1.23
N ARG A 92 0.82 -3.15 2.45
CA ARG A 92 2.08 -2.47 2.76
C ARG A 92 3.25 -3.35 2.33
N LEU A 93 4.18 -2.80 1.53
CA LEU A 93 5.33 -3.57 1.05
C LEU A 93 6.26 -4.00 2.18
N GLY A 94 6.39 -3.17 3.22
CA GLY A 94 7.31 -3.45 4.32
C GLY A 94 6.97 -4.66 5.19
N ILE A 95 5.78 -5.26 5.01
CA ILE A 95 5.41 -6.50 5.73
C ILE A 95 5.55 -7.76 4.88
N LEU A 96 5.94 -7.64 3.60
CA LEU A 96 6.18 -8.81 2.74
C LEU A 96 7.44 -9.55 3.20
N ASN A 97 7.35 -10.87 3.28
CA ASN A 97 8.49 -11.74 3.58
C ASN A 97 9.33 -12.05 2.32
N ASP A 98 8.69 -11.93 1.14
CA ASP A 98 9.28 -12.25 -0.15
C ASP A 98 9.56 -10.97 -0.95
N ASP A 99 10.54 -10.99 -1.86
CA ASP A 99 10.71 -9.93 -2.86
C ASP A 99 9.49 -9.96 -3.80
N PRO A 100 8.71 -8.88 -3.89
CA PRO A 100 7.57 -8.81 -4.79
C PRO A 100 7.95 -8.87 -6.29
N ALA A 101 9.25 -8.84 -6.62
CA ALA A 101 9.79 -8.72 -7.99
C ALA A 101 9.19 -7.54 -8.76
N ARG A 102 8.67 -6.56 -8.05
CA ARG A 102 8.08 -5.32 -8.59
C ARG A 102 8.70 -4.13 -7.90
N ARG A 103 8.90 -3.07 -8.67
CA ARG A 103 9.41 -1.79 -8.15
C ARG A 103 8.32 -0.74 -8.27
N SER A 104 8.46 0.36 -7.55
CA SER A 104 7.52 1.47 -7.64
C SER A 104 7.46 2.03 -9.05
N LEU A 105 6.26 2.39 -9.48
CA LEU A 105 6.03 3.03 -10.78
C LEU A 105 6.12 4.55 -10.69
N ALA A 106 5.84 5.13 -9.53
CA ALA A 106 5.78 6.59 -9.36
C ALA A 106 5.69 6.98 -7.88
N HIS A 107 5.97 8.26 -7.65
CA HIS A 107 5.65 8.98 -6.42
C HIS A 107 4.34 9.73 -6.58
N PHE A 108 3.37 9.46 -5.71
CA PHE A 108 2.07 10.13 -5.68
C PHE A 108 2.00 11.13 -4.54
N TRP A 109 1.25 12.21 -4.74
CA TRP A 109 1.02 13.24 -3.74
C TRP A 109 2.30 13.95 -3.29
N VAL A 110 3.22 14.20 -4.24
CA VAL A 110 4.48 14.89 -3.92
C VAL A 110 4.26 16.34 -3.51
N GLY A 111 3.13 16.96 -3.87
CA GLY A 111 2.72 18.26 -3.36
C GLY A 111 2.54 18.31 -1.83
N SER A 112 2.35 17.14 -1.20
CA SER A 112 2.26 16.98 0.26
C SER A 112 3.48 16.29 0.87
N LYS A 113 4.57 16.17 0.11
CA LYS A 113 5.81 15.51 0.55
C LYS A 113 6.36 16.17 1.82
N ALA A 114 6.93 15.35 2.70
CA ALA A 114 7.62 15.84 3.89
C ALA A 114 8.80 16.75 3.49
N PRO A 115 8.95 17.95 4.08
CA PRO A 115 10.01 18.88 3.68
C PRO A 115 11.42 18.37 4.01
N TRP A 116 11.54 17.46 4.97
CA TRP A 116 12.79 16.85 5.39
C TRP A 116 13.21 15.64 4.53
N PHE A 117 12.39 15.24 3.54
CA PHE A 117 12.69 14.10 2.66
C PHE A 117 12.96 14.57 1.24
N GLU A 118 14.04 14.11 0.63
CA GLU A 118 14.40 14.34 -0.76
C GLU A 118 14.16 13.08 -1.59
N ILE A 119 13.51 13.23 -2.75
CA ILE A 119 13.37 12.14 -3.74
C ILE A 119 14.60 12.21 -4.64
N THR A 120 15.37 11.12 -4.67
CA THR A 120 16.67 11.06 -5.37
C THR A 120 16.68 10.09 -6.55
N ASP A 121 15.54 9.45 -6.82
CA ASP A 121 15.36 8.57 -7.98
C ASP A 121 14.66 9.31 -9.14
N ASP A 122 14.63 8.66 -10.31
CA ASP A 122 14.06 9.20 -11.54
C ASP A 122 12.60 8.77 -11.79
N LEU A 123 11.91 8.26 -10.78
CA LEU A 123 10.52 7.86 -10.93
C LEU A 123 9.62 9.07 -11.19
N PRO A 124 8.56 8.91 -11.98
CA PRO A 124 7.56 9.95 -12.18
C PRO A 124 7.01 10.49 -10.85
N GLN A 125 6.93 11.82 -10.73
CA GLN A 125 6.44 12.50 -9.54
C GLN A 125 5.13 13.21 -9.85
N LEU A 126 4.03 12.77 -9.24
CA LEU A 126 2.71 13.36 -9.43
C LEU A 126 2.33 14.21 -8.22
N ALA A 127 1.97 15.47 -8.47
CA ALA A 127 1.60 16.43 -7.41
C ALA A 127 0.42 15.93 -6.57
N GLN A 128 -0.48 15.16 -7.18
CA GLN A 128 -1.66 14.52 -6.55
C GLN A 128 -1.68 13.00 -6.82
N GLY A 129 -2.84 12.36 -6.62
CA GLY A 129 -3.07 10.98 -7.06
C GLY A 129 -3.24 10.91 -8.58
N PRO A 130 -3.24 9.69 -9.14
CA PRO A 130 -3.36 9.52 -10.59
C PRO A 130 -4.71 10.03 -11.06
N THR A 131 -4.69 10.80 -12.16
CA THR A 131 -5.86 11.11 -12.97
C THR A 131 -6.28 9.88 -13.79
N GLU A 132 -7.48 9.89 -14.41
CA GLU A 132 -7.93 8.79 -15.28
C GLU A 132 -6.91 8.50 -16.40
N HIS A 133 -6.32 9.54 -16.98
CA HIS A 133 -5.30 9.42 -18.03
C HIS A 133 -3.99 8.76 -17.52
N GLU A 134 -3.60 9.02 -16.28
CA GLU A 134 -2.42 8.45 -15.64
C GLU A 134 -2.66 7.00 -15.17
N HIS A 135 -3.91 6.62 -14.87
CA HIS A 135 -4.32 5.23 -14.69
C HIS A 135 -4.14 4.42 -15.99
N GLU A 136 -4.41 5.02 -17.14
CA GLU A 136 -4.20 4.41 -18.46
C GLU A 136 -2.71 4.28 -18.79
N LEU A 137 -1.89 5.27 -18.44
CA LEU A 137 -0.44 5.22 -18.56
C LEU A 137 0.17 4.12 -17.66
N ALA A 138 -0.27 4.02 -16.41
CA ALA A 138 0.12 2.95 -15.50
C ALA A 138 -0.31 1.56 -15.98
N SER A 139 -1.43 1.45 -16.70
CA SER A 139 -1.85 0.20 -17.34
C SER A 139 -1.03 -0.15 -18.57
N ARG A 140 -0.52 0.81 -19.32
CA ARG A 140 0.40 0.61 -20.47
C ARG A 140 1.80 0.18 -20.03
N ILE A 141 2.27 0.66 -18.89
CA ILE A 141 3.55 0.22 -18.26
C ILE A 141 3.42 -1.25 -17.76
N LYS A 142 2.19 -1.73 -17.50
CA LYS A 142 1.91 -3.15 -17.18
C LYS A 142 2.18 -4.14 -18.32
N ALA A 143 2.30 -3.66 -19.54
CA ALA A 143 2.43 -4.50 -20.75
C ALA A 143 3.88 -4.71 -21.22
N ARG A 144 4.89 -4.24 -20.45
CA ARG A 144 6.32 -4.44 -20.76
C ARG A 144 7.01 -5.33 -19.74
#